data_4f0293330a4145dfb85af1ab85e49b84
#
_entry.id   4f0293330a4145dfb85af1ab85e49b84
#
_cell.length_a   1.000
_cell.length_b   1.000
_cell.length_c   1.000
_cell.angle_alpha   90.00
_cell.angle_beta   90.00
_cell.angle_gamma   90.00
#
_symmetry.space_group_name_H-M   'P 1'
#
loop_
_entity.id
_entity.type
_entity.pdbx_description
1 polymer ?
#
loop_
_entity_poly.entity_id
_entity_poly.type
_entity_poly.pdbx_seq_one_letter_code
_entity_poly.pdbx_strand_id
1 'polypeptide(L)'
;MLAMVTVSCSNDDNYVEEPTGPRLENGKVVMGSGASRAEIAYVPANMDELPEWLQEDILTETAQGVGYLLCEGTWDGQHAYFFWHGFSSTLGVFISDENVCLALYGGNPNDPEFIEKGGGWDKWTCIAYHHPV
;
A
#
# COMPACT_ATOMS: atom_id res chain seq x y z
N MET A 1 6.84 -21.43 22.94
CA MET A 1 7.21 -20.53 23.04
C MET A 1 7.32 -20.30 22.44
N LEU A 2 6.91 -20.82 22.60
CA LEU A 2 7.30 -20.02 22.49
C LEU A 2 7.44 -19.93 21.85
N ALA A 3 7.78 -20.05 21.56
CA ALA A 3 8.14 -19.24 21.50
C ALA A 3 8.13 -19.24 20.84
N MET A 4 8.05 -19.60 20.80
CA MET A 4 8.29 -18.89 20.71
C MET A 4 8.41 -18.72 20.11
N VAL A 5 8.39 -19.09 19.96
CA VAL A 5 8.71 -18.27 19.91
C VAL A 5 8.89 -18.22 19.32
N THR A 6 8.96 -18.55 19.24
CA THR A 6 9.32 -17.87 19.23
C THR A 6 9.61 -17.77 18.72
N VAL A 7 9.73 -18.01 18.70
CA VAL A 7 10.19 -17.23 18.71
C VAL A 7 10.62 -17.26 18.35
N SER A 8 10.85 -17.50 18.37
CA SER A 8 11.40 -16.88 18.58
C SER A 8 11.85 -16.79 18.34
N CYS A 9 12.06 -16.98 18.42
CA CYS A 9 12.60 -16.34 18.66
C CYS A 9 12.88 -16.12 18.78
N SER A 10 13.04 -16.37 18.94
CA SER A 10 13.37 -15.68 19.49
C SER A 10 13.57 -15.32 19.75
N ASN A 11 13.73 -15.42 20.04
CA ASN A 11 13.83 -14.62 20.59
C ASN A 11 13.90 -14.07 20.84
N ASP A 12 14.42 -14.21 20.99
CA ASP A 12 14.32 -13.47 21.37
C ASP A 12 13.73 -13.10 21.71
N ASP A 13 14.02 -13.08 22.27
CA ASP A 13 13.00 -12.55 22.92
C ASP A 13 12.78 -11.05 23.12
N ASN A 14 13.65 -10.18 23.34
CA ASN A 14 13.53 -8.74 23.37
C ASN A 14 13.56 -8.11 22.00
N TYR A 15 13.43 -8.92 21.02
CA TYR A 15 13.40 -8.47 19.63
C TYR A 15 11.99 -7.99 19.30
N VAL A 16 11.88 -6.77 18.80
CA VAL A 16 10.62 -6.23 18.32
C VAL A 16 10.73 -6.04 16.83
N GLU A 17 9.95 -6.82 16.10
CA GLU A 17 9.97 -6.73 14.64
C GLU A 17 9.28 -5.45 14.19
N GLU A 18 9.95 -4.70 13.31
CA GLU A 18 9.40 -3.47 12.77
C GLU A 18 8.24 -3.81 11.84
N PRO A 19 7.09 -3.12 11.98
CA PRO A 19 5.96 -3.43 11.11
C PRO A 19 6.28 -3.13 9.65
N THR A 20 5.81 -3.98 8.75
CA THR A 20 6.05 -3.84 7.32
C THR A 20 4.79 -3.48 6.54
N GLY A 21 3.60 -3.78 7.08
CA GLY A 21 2.34 -3.44 6.43
C GLY A 21 2.02 -1.97 6.50
N PRO A 22 1.04 -1.50 5.70
CA PRO A 22 0.65 -0.10 5.73
C PRO A 22 0.14 0.33 7.09
N ARG A 23 0.50 1.55 7.48
CA ARG A 23 0.13 2.12 8.77
C ARG A 23 0.14 3.64 8.67
N LEU A 24 -0.59 4.30 9.57
CA LEU A 24 -0.58 5.77 9.63
C LEU A 24 0.47 6.22 10.64
N GLU A 25 1.33 7.15 10.22
CA GLU A 25 2.32 7.77 11.09
C GLU A 25 2.43 9.25 10.72
N ASN A 26 2.12 10.11 11.68
CA ASN A 26 2.28 11.56 11.51
C ASN A 26 1.56 12.10 10.27
N GLY A 27 0.36 11.59 9.99
CA GLY A 27 -0.45 12.07 8.88
C GLY A 27 -0.05 11.52 7.53
N LYS A 28 0.81 10.51 7.51
CA LYS A 28 1.23 9.83 6.28
C LYS A 28 0.95 8.35 6.40
N VAL A 29 0.77 7.71 5.25
CA VAL A 29 0.73 6.26 5.20
C VAL A 29 2.14 5.78 4.94
N VAL A 30 2.58 4.82 5.76
CA VAL A 30 3.94 4.29 5.69
C VAL A 30 3.84 2.81 5.35
N MET A 31 4.66 2.37 4.40
CA MET A 31 4.77 0.96 4.02
C MET A 31 6.22 0.53 4.16
N GLY A 32 6.40 -0.75 4.48
CA GLY A 32 7.74 -1.32 4.56
C GLY A 32 8.53 -0.83 5.75
N SER A 33 9.78 -1.24 5.81
CA SER A 33 10.69 -0.87 6.90
C SER A 33 12.11 -0.86 6.38
N GLY A 34 13.01 -0.18 7.09
CA GLY A 34 14.40 -0.10 6.71
C GLY A 34 14.57 0.44 5.29
N ALA A 35 15.29 -0.30 4.46
CA ALA A 35 15.57 0.13 3.10
C ALA A 35 14.32 0.11 2.20
N SER A 36 13.29 -0.62 2.59
CA SER A 36 12.05 -0.69 1.81
C SER A 36 10.97 0.24 2.34
N ARG A 37 11.28 1.07 3.34
CA ARG A 37 10.32 2.01 3.93
C ARG A 37 9.94 3.08 2.91
N ALA A 38 8.63 3.31 2.78
CA ALA A 38 8.09 4.34 1.91
C ALA A 38 7.04 5.12 2.68
N GLU A 39 7.01 6.44 2.47
CA GLU A 39 6.04 7.32 3.12
C GLU A 39 5.26 8.05 2.05
N ILE A 40 3.94 8.02 2.19
CA ILE A 40 3.03 8.59 1.18
C ILE A 40 2.12 9.58 1.88
N ALA A 41 1.98 10.78 1.34
CA ALA A 41 1.06 11.77 1.87
C ALA A 41 -0.37 11.20 1.88
N TYR A 42 -1.10 11.45 2.97
CA TYR A 42 -2.47 10.94 3.10
C TYR A 42 -3.46 12.11 3.02
N VAL A 43 -4.21 12.15 1.93
CA VAL A 43 -5.23 13.17 1.71
C VAL A 43 -6.50 12.43 1.26
N PRO A 44 -7.41 12.09 2.18
CA PRO A 44 -8.59 11.32 1.82
C PRO A 44 -9.40 12.00 0.72
N ALA A 45 -9.78 11.24 -0.29
CA ALA A 45 -10.58 11.74 -1.39
C ALA A 45 -12.04 11.38 -1.17
N ASN A 46 -12.91 12.08 -1.90
CA ASN A 46 -14.32 11.77 -1.92
C ASN A 46 -14.52 10.54 -2.79
N MET A 47 -15.12 9.50 -2.21
CA MET A 47 -15.36 8.24 -2.92
C MET A 47 -16.16 8.42 -4.19
N ASP A 48 -17.10 9.40 -4.18
CA ASP A 48 -17.97 9.63 -5.33
C ASP A 48 -17.21 10.11 -6.55
N GLU A 49 -16.00 10.59 -6.39
CA GLU A 49 -15.18 11.09 -7.49
C GLU A 49 -14.31 10.01 -8.12
N LEU A 50 -14.33 8.80 -7.59
CA LEU A 50 -13.54 7.70 -8.12
C LEU A 50 -14.30 6.97 -9.22
N PRO A 51 -13.58 6.25 -10.12
CA PRO A 51 -14.27 5.41 -11.11
C PRO A 51 -15.17 4.38 -10.43
N GLU A 52 -16.27 4.05 -11.09
CA GLU A 52 -17.26 3.14 -10.52
C GLU A 52 -16.65 1.78 -10.19
N TRP A 53 -15.80 1.24 -11.07
CA TRP A 53 -15.18 -0.06 -10.83
C TRP A 53 -14.34 -0.05 -9.55
N LEU A 54 -13.69 1.09 -9.28
CA LEU A 54 -12.84 1.22 -8.10
C LEU A 54 -13.70 1.34 -6.84
N GLN A 55 -14.80 2.09 -6.92
CA GLN A 55 -15.74 2.19 -5.80
C GLN A 55 -16.29 0.81 -5.42
N GLU A 56 -16.60 -0.01 -6.41
CA GLU A 56 -17.12 -1.36 -6.17
C GLU A 56 -16.06 -2.24 -5.50
N ASP A 57 -14.81 -2.14 -5.93
CA ASP A 57 -13.74 -2.90 -5.31
C ASP A 57 -13.55 -2.52 -3.84
N ILE A 58 -13.59 -1.22 -3.55
CA ILE A 58 -13.43 -0.75 -2.18
C ILE A 58 -14.58 -1.21 -1.30
N LEU A 59 -15.81 -1.14 -1.81
CA LEU A 59 -16.97 -1.60 -1.05
C LEU A 59 -16.89 -3.09 -0.76
N THR A 60 -16.43 -3.88 -1.71
CA THR A 60 -16.27 -5.31 -1.53
C THR A 60 -15.24 -5.61 -0.43
N GLU A 61 -14.09 -4.94 -0.47
CA GLU A 61 -13.06 -5.15 0.54
C GLU A 61 -13.54 -4.73 1.92
N THR A 62 -14.25 -3.59 2.00
CA THR A 62 -14.77 -3.10 3.27
C THR A 62 -15.80 -4.08 3.85
N ALA A 63 -16.68 -4.61 3.01
CA ALA A 63 -17.71 -5.54 3.46
C ALA A 63 -17.10 -6.84 3.98
N GLN A 64 -15.94 -7.23 3.50
CA GLN A 64 -15.26 -8.44 3.93
C GLN A 64 -14.33 -8.19 5.12
N GLY A 65 -14.22 -6.95 5.59
CA GLY A 65 -13.32 -6.61 6.68
C GLY A 65 -11.85 -6.63 6.29
N VAL A 66 -11.57 -6.55 4.99
CA VAL A 66 -10.22 -6.62 4.46
C VAL A 66 -9.62 -5.22 4.44
N GLY A 67 -8.38 -5.11 4.90
CA GLY A 67 -7.68 -3.84 4.83
C GLY A 67 -7.28 -3.52 3.40
N TYR A 68 -7.14 -2.22 3.11
CA TYR A 68 -6.71 -1.79 1.77
C TYR A 68 -6.03 -0.44 1.83
N LEU A 69 -5.27 -0.16 0.78
CA LEU A 69 -4.56 1.10 0.58
C LEU A 69 -4.76 1.50 -0.88
N LEU A 70 -5.26 2.71 -1.09
CA LEU A 70 -5.46 3.24 -2.43
C LEU A 70 -4.72 4.56 -2.56
N CYS A 71 -3.87 4.66 -3.56
CA CYS A 71 -3.14 5.88 -3.86
C CYS A 71 -3.44 6.31 -5.28
N GLU A 72 -3.20 7.57 -5.59
CA GLU A 72 -3.28 8.06 -6.97
C GLU A 72 -2.02 8.82 -7.30
N GLY A 73 -1.66 8.82 -8.57
CA GLY A 73 -0.49 9.47 -9.08
C GLY A 73 -0.45 9.32 -10.58
N THR A 74 0.75 9.23 -11.15
CA THR A 74 0.90 9.02 -12.58
C THR A 74 1.81 7.84 -12.85
N TRP A 75 1.55 7.16 -13.95
CA TRP A 75 2.40 6.08 -14.43
C TRP A 75 2.67 6.33 -15.90
N ASP A 76 3.94 6.55 -16.23
CA ASP A 76 4.36 6.83 -17.60
C ASP A 76 3.58 8.02 -18.18
N GLY A 77 3.36 9.05 -17.33
CA GLY A 77 2.68 10.26 -17.76
C GLY A 77 1.15 10.21 -17.75
N GLN A 78 0.57 9.07 -17.39
CA GLN A 78 -0.89 8.92 -17.36
C GLN A 78 -1.37 8.77 -15.92
N HIS A 79 -2.56 9.31 -15.64
CA HIS A 79 -3.17 9.15 -14.32
C HIS A 79 -3.34 7.67 -14.01
N ALA A 80 -3.02 7.28 -12.78
CA ALA A 80 -3.07 5.88 -12.38
C ALA A 80 -3.36 5.77 -10.89
N TYR A 81 -3.73 4.56 -10.48
CA TYR A 81 -3.96 4.24 -9.08
C TYR A 81 -3.00 3.14 -8.64
N PHE A 82 -2.71 3.13 -7.35
CA PHE A 82 -2.01 2.02 -6.73
C PHE A 82 -2.96 1.43 -5.68
N PHE A 83 -3.28 0.14 -5.81
CA PHE A 83 -4.21 -0.52 -4.92
C PHE A 83 -3.53 -1.75 -4.30
N TRP A 84 -3.52 -1.79 -2.98
CA TRP A 84 -2.98 -2.93 -2.22
C TRP A 84 -4.06 -3.37 -1.26
N HIS A 85 -4.60 -4.57 -1.46
CA HIS A 85 -5.69 -5.06 -0.62
C HIS A 85 -5.23 -6.30 0.14
N GLY A 86 -5.84 -6.51 1.33
CA GLY A 86 -5.53 -7.65 2.17
C GLY A 86 -4.21 -7.54 2.91
N PHE A 87 -3.37 -6.57 2.59
CA PHE A 87 -2.03 -6.36 3.15
C PHE A 87 -1.23 -7.67 3.19
N SER A 88 -1.43 -8.50 2.18
CA SER A 88 -0.72 -9.76 2.07
C SER A 88 0.70 -9.51 1.58
N SER A 89 1.52 -10.56 1.57
CA SER A 89 2.86 -10.47 1.00
C SER A 89 2.81 -10.28 -0.51
N THR A 90 1.66 -10.51 -1.12
CA THR A 90 1.42 -10.18 -2.52
C THR A 90 1.15 -8.69 -2.57
N LEU A 91 2.03 -7.98 -3.17
CA LEU A 91 2.07 -6.54 -3.10
C LEU A 91 1.08 -5.89 -4.05
N GLY A 92 0.99 -4.57 -4.00
CA GLY A 92 -0.04 -3.85 -4.72
C GLY A 92 0.15 -3.79 -6.22
N VAL A 93 -0.83 -3.23 -6.88
CA VAL A 93 -0.91 -3.16 -8.34
C VAL A 93 -1.06 -1.71 -8.77
N PHE A 94 -0.32 -1.31 -9.80
CA PHE A 94 -0.55 -0.03 -10.46
C PHE A 94 -1.59 -0.26 -11.57
N ILE A 95 -2.66 0.55 -11.55
CA ILE A 95 -3.84 0.33 -12.39
C ILE A 95 -4.19 1.62 -13.11
N SER A 96 -4.56 1.53 -14.40
CA SER A 96 -5.00 2.70 -15.15
C SER A 96 -6.43 3.07 -14.80
N ASP A 97 -6.88 4.23 -15.31
CA ASP A 97 -8.27 4.68 -15.11
C ASP A 97 -9.27 3.69 -15.71
N GLU A 98 -8.84 2.91 -16.69
CA GLU A 98 -9.69 1.91 -17.35
C GLU A 98 -9.58 0.52 -16.71
N ASN A 99 -9.02 0.44 -15.51
CA ASN A 99 -8.88 -0.82 -14.78
C ASN A 99 -7.95 -1.82 -15.49
N VAL A 100 -6.88 -1.32 -16.08
CA VAL A 100 -5.87 -2.15 -16.72
C VAL A 100 -4.64 -2.20 -15.82
N CYS A 101 -4.16 -3.41 -15.53
CA CYS A 101 -2.96 -3.58 -14.72
C CYS A 101 -1.75 -3.06 -15.48
N LEU A 102 -1.05 -2.10 -14.90
CA LEU A 102 0.13 -1.49 -15.53
C LEU A 102 1.41 -2.15 -15.04
N ALA A 103 1.48 -2.48 -13.75
CA ALA A 103 2.67 -3.09 -13.17
C ALA A 103 2.35 -3.58 -11.77
N LEU A 104 3.20 -4.47 -11.25
CA LEU A 104 3.12 -4.93 -9.87
C LEU A 104 4.22 -4.24 -9.07
N TYR A 105 3.91 -3.92 -7.81
CA TYR A 105 4.90 -3.33 -6.92
C TYR A 105 5.55 -4.43 -6.10
N GLY A 106 6.87 -4.53 -6.21
CA GLY A 106 7.64 -5.57 -5.53
C GLY A 106 8.17 -5.20 -4.15
N GLY A 107 7.72 -4.07 -3.60
CA GLY A 107 8.14 -3.65 -2.27
C GLY A 107 9.43 -2.85 -2.22
N ASN A 108 10.04 -2.59 -3.36
CA ASN A 108 11.27 -1.81 -3.44
C ASN A 108 10.96 -0.40 -3.94
N PRO A 109 11.00 0.62 -3.06
CA PRO A 109 10.70 1.99 -3.49
C PRO A 109 11.74 2.57 -4.44
N ASN A 110 12.86 1.89 -4.59
CA ASN A 110 13.93 2.31 -5.51
C ASN A 110 13.95 1.47 -6.78
N ASP A 111 12.91 0.68 -7.04
CA ASP A 111 12.83 -0.10 -8.26
C ASP A 111 12.94 0.81 -9.48
N PRO A 112 13.85 0.51 -10.43
CA PRO A 112 14.08 1.41 -11.57
C PRO A 112 12.85 1.71 -12.39
N GLU A 113 11.99 0.73 -12.64
CA GLU A 113 10.77 0.97 -13.40
C GLU A 113 9.81 1.88 -12.65
N PHE A 114 9.66 1.65 -11.34
CA PHE A 114 8.80 2.52 -10.54
C PHE A 114 9.31 3.96 -10.52
N ILE A 115 10.62 4.14 -10.36
CA ILE A 115 11.19 5.48 -10.34
C ILE A 115 11.01 6.15 -11.70
N GLU A 116 11.25 5.42 -12.77
CA GLU A 116 11.17 5.98 -14.12
C GLU A 116 9.73 6.30 -14.51
N LYS A 117 8.81 5.38 -14.28
CA LYS A 117 7.43 5.52 -14.76
C LYS A 117 6.50 6.09 -13.70
N GLY A 118 6.71 5.74 -12.45
CA GLY A 118 5.87 6.21 -11.34
C GLY A 118 6.37 7.45 -10.63
N GLY A 119 7.64 7.77 -10.79
CA GLY A 119 8.23 9.01 -10.25
C GLY A 119 8.60 8.97 -8.78
N GLY A 120 8.45 7.83 -8.10
CA GLY A 120 8.71 7.72 -6.68
C GLY A 120 7.49 8.04 -5.84
N TRP A 121 7.47 7.55 -4.59
CA TRP A 121 6.29 7.69 -3.73
C TRP A 121 5.98 9.14 -3.35
N ASP A 122 6.95 10.03 -3.44
CA ASP A 122 6.70 11.44 -3.15
C ASP A 122 5.81 12.12 -4.21
N LYS A 123 5.60 11.45 -5.35
CA LYS A 123 4.69 11.92 -6.40
C LYS A 123 3.30 11.31 -6.29
N TRP A 124 3.06 10.48 -5.29
CA TRP A 124 1.78 9.80 -5.09
C TRP A 124 1.11 10.29 -3.83
N THR A 125 -0.21 10.18 -3.79
CA THR A 125 -1.01 10.57 -2.62
C THR A 125 -1.91 9.41 -2.26
N CYS A 126 -1.90 9.00 -1.00
CA CYS A 126 -2.86 8.02 -0.51
C CYS A 126 -4.21 8.71 -0.33
N ILE A 127 -5.24 8.20 -0.99
CA ILE A 127 -6.57 8.82 -0.99
C ILE A 127 -7.59 7.97 -0.24
N ALA A 128 -7.25 6.73 0.12
CA ALA A 128 -8.09 5.90 0.96
C ALA A 128 -7.22 4.86 1.64
N TYR A 129 -7.52 4.61 2.90
CA TYR A 129 -6.75 3.65 3.70
C TYR A 129 -7.69 3.04 4.73
N HIS A 130 -7.69 1.73 4.84
CA HIS A 130 -8.49 1.01 5.82
C HIS A 130 -7.65 -0.10 6.43
N HIS A 131 -7.49 -0.04 7.73
CA HIS A 131 -6.74 -1.07 8.45
C HIS A 131 -7.70 -2.25 8.71
N PRO A 132 -7.25 -3.50 8.51
CA PRO A 132 -8.12 -4.64 8.80
C PRO A 132 -8.40 -4.71 10.29
N VAL A 133 -9.62 -5.15 10.60
CA VAL A 133 -10.07 -5.24 11.99
C VAL A 133 -9.72 -6.61 12.56
#